data_641555b4ecfa9174aeb741cf22527210
#
_entry.id   641555b4ecfa9174aeb741cf22527210
#
_cell.length_a   1.000
_cell.length_b   1.000
_cell.length_c   1.000
_cell.angle_alpha   90.00
_cell.angle_beta   90.00
_cell.angle_gamma   90.00
#
_symmetry.space_group_name_H-M   'P 1'
#
loop_
_entity.id
_entity.type
_entity.pdbx_description
1 polymer ?
#
loop_
_entity_poly.entity_id
_entity_poly.type
_entity_poly.pdbx_seq_one_letter_code
_entity_poly.pdbx_strand_id
1 'polypeptide(L)'
;MDVFVIPVGADRYELYCEQPVAGDEPVEPETKGWVGRLRRKFGGLVRAAEQHHRRETSADDPPRGWVGRIQDRGMAWVAERIAEQRLLWNLRGETAATAAHPEDMTFDRVHSLIRETLQRDHDRHSRWMFIDGLLFVITFVGLGPLFILIPGIANLPALYFGFRTVGHFLSMRGSAHGLRGVTWSGRPCPPLGELRELAALEPHAREARLLDVATRLRLEQLPKFFERVAIHDSRTP
;
A
#
# COMPACT_ATOMS: atom_id res chain seq x y z
N MET A 1 -10.58 -6.79 -10.40
CA MET A 1 -9.41 -7.11 -9.54
C MET A 1 -9.81 -8.05 -8.41
N ASP A 2 -8.87 -8.85 -7.88
CA ASP A 2 -9.13 -9.71 -6.70
C ASP A 2 -8.67 -9.01 -5.42
N VAL A 3 -9.57 -8.95 -4.44
CA VAL A 3 -9.33 -8.42 -3.09
C VAL A 3 -9.59 -9.53 -2.08
N PHE A 4 -8.68 -9.74 -1.15
CA PHE A 4 -8.78 -10.79 -0.14
C PHE A 4 -9.16 -10.17 1.20
N VAL A 5 -10.19 -10.74 1.84
CA VAL A 5 -10.62 -10.36 3.19
C VAL A 5 -9.88 -11.26 4.18
N ILE A 6 -8.77 -10.75 4.71
CA ILE A 6 -7.84 -11.51 5.56
C ILE A 6 -8.27 -11.39 7.02
N PRO A 7 -8.68 -12.48 7.70
CA PRO A 7 -8.90 -12.47 9.14
C PRO A 7 -7.54 -12.36 9.86
N VAL A 8 -7.37 -11.32 10.66
CA VAL A 8 -6.14 -11.02 11.42
C VAL A 8 -6.36 -11.10 12.93
N GLY A 9 -7.53 -11.55 13.34
CA GLY A 9 -7.97 -11.73 14.72
C GLY A 9 -9.36 -12.34 14.76
N ALA A 10 -9.97 -12.47 15.95
CA ALA A 10 -11.28 -13.11 16.13
C ALA A 10 -12.37 -12.41 15.28
N ASP A 11 -12.47 -11.09 15.37
CA ASP A 11 -13.46 -10.25 14.64
C ASP A 11 -12.81 -9.15 13.80
N ARG A 12 -11.49 -9.22 13.60
CA ARG A 12 -10.76 -8.23 12.84
C ARG A 12 -10.38 -8.77 11.48
N TYR A 13 -10.62 -7.96 10.47
CA TYR A 13 -10.35 -8.27 9.07
C TYR A 13 -9.62 -7.12 8.41
N GLU A 14 -8.71 -7.45 7.50
CA GLU A 14 -8.00 -6.47 6.67
C GLU A 14 -8.17 -6.79 5.20
N LEU A 15 -8.29 -5.76 4.39
CA LEU A 15 -8.38 -5.92 2.94
C LEU A 15 -6.98 -5.99 2.34
N TYR A 16 -6.74 -7.00 1.52
CA TYR A 16 -5.46 -7.27 0.91
C TYR A 16 -5.56 -7.45 -0.60
N CYS A 17 -4.59 -6.89 -1.33
CA CYS A 17 -4.45 -7.09 -2.77
C CYS A 17 -2.97 -7.17 -3.12
N GLU A 18 -2.58 -8.17 -3.92
CA GLU A 18 -1.19 -8.38 -4.33
C GLU A 18 -0.91 -7.99 -5.78
N GLN A 19 -1.94 -7.64 -6.54
CA GLN A 19 -1.77 -7.22 -7.92
C GLN A 19 -0.85 -5.99 -8.00
N PRO A 20 0.04 -5.91 -9.02
CA PRO A 20 0.83 -4.70 -9.27
C PRO A 20 -0.07 -3.48 -9.36
N VAL A 21 0.43 -2.32 -8.93
CA VAL A 21 -0.35 -1.08 -9.07
C VAL A 21 -0.60 -0.85 -10.56
N ALA A 22 -1.88 -0.78 -10.95
CA ALA A 22 -2.28 -0.48 -12.31
C ALA A 22 -1.72 0.90 -12.71
N GLY A 23 -0.66 0.89 -13.45
CA GLY A 23 0.11 2.07 -13.86
C GLY A 23 1.07 1.75 -15.00
N ASP A 24 1.11 0.46 -15.40
CA ASP A 24 1.95 -0.04 -16.48
C ASP A 24 1.24 -0.13 -17.84
N GLU A 25 -0.04 0.14 -17.92
CA GLU A 25 -0.62 0.41 -19.22
C GLU A 25 -0.04 1.72 -19.75
N PRO A 26 0.37 1.77 -21.04
CA PRO A 26 0.83 3.00 -21.65
C PRO A 26 -0.30 4.02 -21.52
N VAL A 27 -0.15 4.91 -20.55
CA VAL A 27 -1.07 6.01 -20.35
C VAL A 27 -1.21 6.72 -21.68
N GLU A 28 -2.44 6.82 -22.18
CA GLU A 28 -2.80 7.63 -23.34
C GLU A 28 -1.99 8.92 -23.38
N PRO A 29 -1.48 9.26 -24.56
CA PRO A 29 -0.61 10.42 -24.71
C PRO A 29 -1.36 11.67 -24.33
N GLU A 30 -0.64 12.61 -23.72
CA GLU A 30 -0.97 14.03 -23.69
C GLU A 30 -1.69 14.61 -22.46
N THR A 31 -1.09 14.46 -21.30
CA THR A 31 -1.06 15.63 -20.42
C THR A 31 0.26 16.38 -20.66
N LYS A 32 0.28 17.26 -21.68
CA LYS A 32 1.37 18.22 -21.92
C LYS A 32 1.38 19.19 -20.73
N GLY A 33 2.46 19.17 -19.94
CA GLY A 33 2.64 20.11 -18.83
C GLY A 33 3.48 19.56 -17.68
N TRP A 34 3.69 20.37 -16.65
CA TRP A 34 4.44 20.03 -15.46
C TRP A 34 3.79 18.87 -14.65
N VAL A 35 2.46 18.78 -14.65
CA VAL A 35 1.69 17.70 -14.01
C VAL A 35 2.00 16.34 -14.66
N GLY A 36 2.08 16.27 -16.00
CA GLY A 36 2.45 15.05 -16.70
C GLY A 36 3.89 14.61 -16.42
N ARG A 37 4.80 15.57 -16.24
CA ARG A 37 6.19 15.28 -15.82
C ARG A 37 6.27 14.76 -14.39
N LEU A 38 5.51 15.35 -13.49
CA LEU A 38 5.44 14.90 -12.09
C LEU A 38 4.86 13.49 -11.99
N ARG A 39 3.79 13.21 -12.73
CA ARG A 39 3.15 11.89 -12.80
C ARG A 39 4.11 10.83 -13.35
N ARG A 40 4.87 11.12 -14.40
CA ARG A 40 5.90 10.20 -14.93
C ARG A 40 7.02 9.93 -13.94
N LYS A 41 7.52 10.98 -13.24
CA LYS A 41 8.55 10.81 -12.21
C LYS A 41 8.03 9.98 -11.04
N PHE A 42 6.79 10.21 -10.62
CA PHE A 42 6.16 9.44 -9.55
C PHE A 42 5.98 7.97 -9.95
N GLY A 43 5.45 7.69 -11.16
CA GLY A 43 5.35 6.33 -11.68
C GLY A 43 6.70 5.64 -11.85
N GLY A 44 7.74 6.39 -12.23
CA GLY A 44 9.12 5.89 -12.27
C GLY A 44 9.67 5.50 -10.89
N LEU A 45 9.38 6.31 -9.87
CA LEU A 45 9.75 6.02 -8.48
C LEU A 45 9.03 4.77 -7.94
N VAL A 46 7.73 4.65 -8.21
CA VAL A 46 6.93 3.47 -7.83
C VAL A 46 7.52 2.21 -8.45
N ARG A 47 7.80 2.21 -9.76
CA ARG A 47 8.41 1.06 -10.46
C ARG A 47 9.79 0.72 -9.93
N ALA A 48 10.64 1.73 -9.72
CA ALA A 48 11.97 1.52 -9.16
C ALA A 48 11.91 0.91 -7.75
N ALA A 49 10.97 1.36 -6.91
CA ALA A 49 10.76 0.82 -5.58
C ALA A 49 10.25 -0.64 -5.59
N GLU A 50 9.32 -0.97 -6.49
CA GLU A 50 8.85 -2.35 -6.66
C GLU A 50 9.94 -3.28 -7.19
N GLN A 51 10.78 -2.82 -8.14
CA GLN A 51 11.92 -3.58 -8.64
C GLN A 51 13.00 -3.77 -7.57
N HIS A 52 13.25 -2.77 -6.74
CA HIS A 52 14.19 -2.87 -5.62
C HIS A 52 13.73 -3.92 -4.61
N HIS A 53 12.45 -3.92 -4.27
CA HIS A 53 11.88 -4.91 -3.35
C HIS A 53 11.98 -6.35 -3.88
N ARG A 54 11.84 -6.57 -5.19
CA ARG A 54 12.05 -7.88 -5.83
C ARG A 54 13.51 -8.31 -5.83
N ARG A 55 14.47 -7.36 -5.92
CA ARG A 55 15.92 -7.64 -5.95
C ARG A 55 16.51 -7.93 -4.58
N GLU A 56 15.97 -7.36 -3.49
CA GLU A 56 16.42 -7.64 -2.12
C GLU A 56 16.27 -9.12 -1.71
N THR A 57 15.49 -9.88 -2.48
CA THR A 57 15.39 -11.34 -2.34
C THR A 57 16.59 -12.08 -2.96
N SER A 58 17.51 -11.39 -3.66
CA SER A 58 18.72 -11.96 -4.29
C SER A 58 19.97 -11.45 -3.57
N ALA A 59 20.59 -12.32 -2.80
CA ALA A 59 21.65 -12.04 -1.82
C ALA A 59 23.05 -11.72 -2.39
N ASP A 60 23.22 -11.06 -3.56
CA ASP A 60 24.50 -10.95 -4.25
C ASP A 60 24.92 -9.51 -4.64
N ASP A 61 24.55 -8.49 -3.86
CA ASP A 61 24.96 -7.11 -4.15
C ASP A 61 26.19 -6.69 -3.30
N PRO A 62 27.24 -6.08 -3.92
CA PRO A 62 28.44 -5.63 -3.20
C PRO A 62 28.09 -4.49 -2.22
N PRO A 63 28.85 -4.33 -1.11
CA PRO A 63 28.57 -3.35 -0.07
C PRO A 63 28.68 -1.93 -0.63
N ARG A 64 27.53 -1.27 -0.74
CA ARG A 64 27.40 0.13 -1.20
C ARG A 64 27.85 1.10 -0.11
N GLY A 65 28.48 2.21 -0.51
CA GLY A 65 28.88 3.29 0.41
C GLY A 65 27.68 3.87 1.20
N TRP A 66 27.96 4.77 2.17
CA TRP A 66 26.92 5.33 3.05
C TRP A 66 25.77 6.03 2.32
N VAL A 67 26.03 6.68 1.18
CA VAL A 67 25.01 7.31 0.32
C VAL A 67 24.09 6.24 -0.27
N GLY A 68 24.64 5.12 -0.76
CA GLY A 68 23.87 4.00 -1.24
C GLY A 68 22.94 3.42 -0.17
N ARG A 69 23.41 3.28 1.07
CA ARG A 69 22.60 2.80 2.21
C ARG A 69 21.44 3.72 2.55
N ILE A 70 21.62 5.04 2.45
CA ILE A 70 20.52 6.01 2.66
C ILE A 70 19.50 5.90 1.53
N GLN A 71 19.97 5.78 0.29
CA GLN A 71 19.10 5.60 -0.86
C GLN A 71 18.32 4.29 -0.79
N ASP A 72 18.97 3.18 -0.42
CA ASP A 72 18.33 1.87 -0.26
C ASP A 72 17.27 1.89 0.85
N ARG A 73 17.54 2.52 2.00
CA ARG A 73 16.54 2.73 3.07
C ARG A 73 15.37 3.60 2.62
N GLY A 74 15.65 4.66 1.86
CA GLY A 74 14.61 5.51 1.28
C GLY A 74 13.72 4.73 0.30
N MET A 75 14.32 3.92 -0.57
CA MET A 75 13.59 3.10 -1.53
C MET A 75 12.79 1.97 -0.84
N ALA A 76 13.37 1.32 0.17
CA ALA A 76 12.66 0.31 0.97
C ALA A 76 11.44 0.92 1.67
N TRP A 77 11.59 2.11 2.27
CA TRP A 77 10.48 2.84 2.88
C TRP A 77 9.38 3.20 1.87
N VAL A 78 9.76 3.67 0.67
CA VAL A 78 8.81 3.97 -0.42
C VAL A 78 8.08 2.69 -0.86
N ALA A 79 8.80 1.58 -1.05
CA ALA A 79 8.23 0.30 -1.43
C ALA A 79 7.22 -0.22 -0.39
N GLU A 80 7.55 -0.11 0.89
CA GLU A 80 6.65 -0.47 1.99
C GLU A 80 5.37 0.37 1.98
N ARG A 81 5.48 1.68 1.80
CA ARG A 81 4.30 2.57 1.68
C ARG A 81 3.43 2.26 0.48
N ILE A 82 4.05 1.92 -0.66
CA ILE A 82 3.31 1.49 -1.85
C ILE A 82 2.57 0.18 -1.57
N ALA A 83 3.23 -0.77 -0.92
CA ALA A 83 2.61 -2.05 -0.57
C ALA A 83 1.39 -1.87 0.34
N GLU A 84 1.45 -0.97 1.33
CA GLU A 84 0.33 -0.65 2.22
C GLU A 84 -0.86 0.02 1.48
N GLN A 85 -0.58 0.82 0.48
CA GLN A 85 -1.61 1.61 -0.23
C GLN A 85 -2.01 1.00 -1.58
N ARG A 86 -1.40 -0.12 -1.95
CA ARG A 86 -1.57 -0.77 -3.26
C ARG A 86 -3.04 -1.03 -3.60
N LEU A 87 -3.80 -1.56 -2.66
CA LEU A 87 -5.23 -1.80 -2.82
C LEU A 87 -5.97 -0.53 -3.26
N LEU A 88 -5.79 0.56 -2.51
CA LEU A 88 -6.50 1.82 -2.76
C LEU A 88 -6.06 2.45 -4.09
N TRP A 89 -4.80 2.32 -4.45
CA TRP A 89 -4.31 2.86 -5.71
C TRP A 89 -4.84 2.08 -6.92
N ASN A 90 -4.98 0.76 -6.80
CA ASN A 90 -5.57 -0.07 -7.85
C ASN A 90 -7.06 0.20 -8.02
N LEU A 91 -7.81 0.35 -6.92
CA LEU A 91 -9.25 0.63 -6.96
C LEU A 91 -9.63 1.85 -7.82
N ARG A 92 -8.72 2.80 -8.04
CA ARG A 92 -9.00 4.01 -8.84
C ARG A 92 -9.36 3.73 -10.30
N GLY A 93 -8.84 2.66 -10.86
CA GLY A 93 -9.05 2.30 -12.28
C GLY A 93 -10.03 1.15 -12.47
N GLU A 94 -10.50 0.52 -11.40
CA GLU A 94 -11.32 -0.68 -11.49
C GLU A 94 -12.81 -0.34 -11.54
N THR A 95 -13.52 -1.03 -12.39
CA THR A 95 -15.00 -0.96 -12.47
C THR A 95 -15.67 -2.10 -11.71
N ALA A 96 -14.95 -3.22 -11.52
CA ALA A 96 -15.43 -4.39 -10.80
C ALA A 96 -14.31 -5.01 -9.95
N ALA A 97 -14.67 -5.51 -8.78
CA ALA A 97 -13.75 -6.22 -7.89
C ALA A 97 -14.44 -7.45 -7.27
N THR A 98 -13.67 -8.52 -7.10
CA THR A 98 -14.13 -9.74 -6.43
C THR A 98 -13.49 -9.82 -5.06
N ALA A 99 -14.31 -9.86 -4.01
CA ALA A 99 -13.88 -10.04 -2.64
C ALA A 99 -13.83 -11.55 -2.32
N ALA A 100 -12.62 -12.13 -2.25
CA ALA A 100 -12.42 -13.45 -1.72
C ALA A 100 -12.52 -13.39 -0.18
N HIS A 101 -13.40 -14.21 0.42
CA HIS A 101 -13.69 -14.15 1.84
C HIS A 101 -13.78 -15.55 2.46
N PRO A 102 -13.61 -15.71 3.79
CA PRO A 102 -13.88 -16.97 4.49
C PRO A 102 -15.30 -17.47 4.22
N GLU A 103 -15.49 -18.80 4.14
CA GLU A 103 -16.79 -19.41 3.82
C GLU A 103 -17.87 -19.15 4.88
N ASP A 104 -17.48 -18.91 6.11
CA ASP A 104 -18.38 -18.61 7.23
C ASP A 104 -18.95 -17.17 7.21
N MET A 105 -18.54 -16.35 6.23
CA MET A 105 -19.05 -15.00 6.05
C MET A 105 -20.07 -14.91 4.92
N THR A 106 -21.17 -14.22 5.18
CA THR A 106 -22.12 -13.85 4.11
C THR A 106 -21.58 -12.67 3.30
N PHE A 107 -21.95 -12.58 2.03
CA PHE A 107 -21.53 -11.46 1.18
C PHE A 107 -21.98 -10.11 1.71
N ASP A 108 -23.16 -10.01 2.33
CA ASP A 108 -23.65 -8.75 2.94
C ASP A 108 -22.71 -8.30 4.08
N ARG A 109 -22.22 -9.23 4.88
CA ARG A 109 -21.23 -8.92 5.91
C ARG A 109 -19.90 -8.48 5.33
N VAL A 110 -19.45 -9.15 4.29
CA VAL A 110 -18.22 -8.78 3.55
C VAL A 110 -18.37 -7.39 2.93
N HIS A 111 -19.50 -7.11 2.30
CA HIS A 111 -19.77 -5.80 1.68
C HIS A 111 -19.83 -4.67 2.71
N SER A 112 -20.46 -4.88 3.88
CA SER A 112 -20.47 -3.88 4.96
C SER A 112 -19.05 -3.61 5.47
N LEU A 113 -18.24 -4.66 5.67
CA LEU A 113 -16.85 -4.56 6.11
C LEU A 113 -15.98 -3.78 5.09
N ILE A 114 -16.14 -4.07 3.79
CA ILE A 114 -15.45 -3.33 2.73
C ILE A 114 -15.81 -1.84 2.81
N ARG A 115 -17.10 -1.51 2.93
CA ARG A 115 -17.55 -0.11 3.01
C ARG A 115 -16.99 0.59 4.25
N GLU A 116 -17.05 -0.04 5.41
CA GLU A 116 -16.52 0.51 6.66
C GLU A 116 -15.01 0.76 6.56
N THR A 117 -14.26 -0.19 6.00
CA THR A 117 -12.81 -0.08 5.83
C THR A 117 -12.47 1.04 4.85
N LEU A 118 -13.11 1.06 3.67
CA LEU A 118 -12.86 2.10 2.67
C LEU A 118 -13.27 3.50 3.16
N GLN A 119 -14.35 3.62 3.95
CA GLN A 119 -14.76 4.90 4.54
C GLN A 119 -13.73 5.38 5.56
N ARG A 120 -13.29 4.51 6.46
CA ARG A 120 -12.24 4.81 7.44
C ARG A 120 -10.94 5.23 6.77
N ASP A 121 -10.54 4.53 5.70
CA ASP A 121 -9.34 4.86 4.93
C ASP A 121 -9.50 6.20 4.21
N HIS A 122 -10.66 6.47 3.62
CA HIS A 122 -10.96 7.77 3.00
C HIS A 122 -10.77 8.92 3.98
N ASP A 123 -11.37 8.82 5.17
CA ASP A 123 -11.31 9.87 6.19
C ASP A 123 -9.89 10.05 6.74
N ARG A 124 -9.19 8.94 6.96
CA ARG A 124 -7.79 8.94 7.40
C ARG A 124 -6.89 9.61 6.37
N HIS A 125 -6.96 9.19 5.12
CA HIS A 125 -6.12 9.72 4.05
C HIS A 125 -6.44 11.17 3.70
N SER A 126 -7.70 11.57 3.76
CA SER A 126 -8.12 12.97 3.59
C SER A 126 -7.46 13.88 4.63
N ARG A 127 -7.50 13.49 5.91
CA ARG A 127 -6.86 14.26 7.00
C ARG A 127 -5.35 14.35 6.83
N TRP A 128 -4.68 13.23 6.56
CA TRP A 128 -3.23 13.22 6.39
C TRP A 128 -2.78 13.96 5.14
N MET A 129 -3.53 13.89 4.05
CA MET A 129 -3.27 14.67 2.84
C MET A 129 -3.23 16.17 3.14
N PHE A 130 -4.18 16.67 3.95
CA PHE A 130 -4.21 18.07 4.32
C PHE A 130 -3.01 18.46 5.20
N ILE A 131 -2.67 17.65 6.20
CA ILE A 131 -1.54 17.88 7.11
C ILE A 131 -0.22 17.88 6.32
N ASP A 132 0.03 16.83 5.53
CA ASP A 132 1.27 16.71 4.76
C ASP A 132 1.35 17.77 3.65
N GLY A 133 0.22 18.15 3.04
CA GLY A 133 0.16 19.25 2.08
C GLY A 133 0.51 20.58 2.70
N LEU A 134 0.04 20.86 3.91
CA LEU A 134 0.41 22.06 4.67
C LEU A 134 1.90 22.04 5.01
N LEU A 135 2.42 20.91 5.51
CA LEU A 135 3.84 20.76 5.81
C LEU A 135 4.71 20.90 4.56
N PHE A 136 4.25 20.39 3.42
CA PHE A 136 4.93 20.58 2.14
C PHE A 136 5.04 22.07 1.79
N VAL A 137 3.93 22.82 1.87
CA VAL A 137 3.92 24.26 1.58
C VAL A 137 4.84 25.02 2.54
N ILE A 138 4.74 24.78 3.85
CA ILE A 138 5.57 25.41 4.87
C ILE A 138 7.06 25.13 4.59
N THR A 139 7.40 23.87 4.31
CA THR A 139 8.78 23.47 4.05
C THR A 139 9.29 24.08 2.76
N PHE A 140 8.48 24.07 1.70
CA PHE A 140 8.85 24.60 0.40
C PHE A 140 9.05 26.12 0.45
N VAL A 141 8.15 26.85 1.10
CA VAL A 141 8.23 28.32 1.23
C VAL A 141 9.28 28.73 2.24
N GLY A 142 9.32 28.09 3.42
CA GLY A 142 10.24 28.45 4.51
C GLY A 142 11.70 28.12 4.20
N LEU A 143 11.97 26.99 3.54
CA LEU A 143 13.32 26.59 3.14
C LEU A 143 13.66 27.00 1.70
N GLY A 144 12.73 27.60 0.97
CA GLY A 144 12.91 28.01 -0.43
C GLY A 144 14.20 28.80 -0.71
N PRO A 145 14.53 29.84 0.09
CA PRO A 145 15.80 30.57 -0.05
C PRO A 145 17.04 29.71 0.17
N LEU A 146 16.96 28.70 1.04
CA LEU A 146 18.07 27.79 1.35
C LEU A 146 18.34 26.81 0.18
N PHE A 147 17.34 26.53 -0.66
CA PHE A 147 17.50 25.68 -1.85
C PHE A 147 18.46 26.26 -2.88
N ILE A 148 18.61 27.59 -2.89
CA ILE A 148 19.54 28.31 -3.77
C ILE A 148 20.97 28.14 -3.28
N LEU A 149 21.16 28.09 -1.96
CA LEU A 149 22.48 28.00 -1.33
C LEU A 149 23.03 26.57 -1.23
N ILE A 150 22.14 25.58 -0.98
CA ILE A 150 22.53 24.16 -0.78
C ILE A 150 21.64 23.28 -1.65
N PRO A 151 21.94 23.14 -2.96
CA PRO A 151 21.16 22.30 -3.84
C PRO A 151 21.25 20.82 -3.43
N GLY A 152 20.10 20.16 -3.34
CA GLY A 152 19.98 18.73 -3.06
C GLY A 152 19.47 18.40 -1.65
N ILE A 153 20.19 18.74 -0.59
CA ILE A 153 19.85 18.34 0.79
C ILE A 153 18.64 19.13 1.32
N ALA A 154 18.56 20.41 1.02
CA ALA A 154 17.47 21.28 1.48
C ALA A 154 16.10 20.90 0.88
N ASN A 155 16.07 20.19 -0.26
CA ASN A 155 14.86 19.75 -0.92
C ASN A 155 14.27 18.44 -0.35
N LEU A 156 15.02 17.69 0.45
CA LEU A 156 14.58 16.38 0.94
C LEU A 156 13.28 16.46 1.76
N PRO A 157 13.08 17.39 2.70
CA PRO A 157 11.82 17.51 3.43
C PRO A 157 10.63 17.82 2.53
N ALA A 158 10.79 18.74 1.57
CA ALA A 158 9.73 19.08 0.62
C ALA A 158 9.38 17.89 -0.28
N LEU A 159 10.38 17.14 -0.78
CA LEU A 159 10.16 15.93 -1.56
C LEU A 159 9.45 14.86 -0.72
N TYR A 160 9.83 14.69 0.54
CA TYR A 160 9.20 13.75 1.46
C TYR A 160 7.72 14.06 1.68
N PHE A 161 7.38 15.29 2.09
CA PHE A 161 5.99 15.68 2.31
C PHE A 161 5.19 15.73 1.01
N GLY A 162 5.80 16.14 -0.09
CA GLY A 162 5.18 16.11 -1.42
C GLY A 162 4.81 14.70 -1.86
N PHE A 163 5.72 13.74 -1.68
CA PHE A 163 5.46 12.32 -1.97
C PHE A 163 4.32 11.77 -1.11
N ARG A 164 4.33 12.04 0.19
CA ARG A 164 3.27 11.62 1.10
C ARG A 164 1.91 12.23 0.74
N THR A 165 1.87 13.53 0.44
CA THR A 165 0.64 14.22 0.00
C THR A 165 0.05 13.54 -1.23
N VAL A 166 0.88 13.24 -2.24
CA VAL A 166 0.43 12.55 -3.45
C VAL A 166 -0.07 11.13 -3.11
N GLY A 167 0.65 10.39 -2.28
CA GLY A 167 0.23 9.05 -1.84
C GLY A 167 -1.14 9.08 -1.15
N HIS A 168 -1.34 10.00 -0.20
CA HIS A 168 -2.61 10.18 0.49
C HIS A 168 -3.74 10.62 -0.46
N PHE A 169 -3.46 11.52 -1.40
CA PHE A 169 -4.43 11.92 -2.42
C PHE A 169 -4.88 10.74 -3.28
N LEU A 170 -3.92 9.91 -3.73
CA LEU A 170 -4.24 8.73 -4.54
C LEU A 170 -5.06 7.71 -3.76
N SER A 171 -4.72 7.49 -2.48
CA SER A 171 -5.44 6.57 -1.58
C SER A 171 -6.85 7.07 -1.28
N MET A 172 -7.00 8.37 -1.00
CA MET A 172 -8.32 9.00 -0.81
C MET A 172 -9.21 8.85 -2.05
N ARG A 173 -8.65 9.09 -3.25
CA ARG A 173 -9.41 8.89 -4.49
C ARG A 173 -9.77 7.43 -4.74
N GLY A 174 -8.86 6.51 -4.42
CA GLY A 174 -9.11 5.08 -4.56
C GLY A 174 -10.20 4.58 -3.64
N SER A 175 -10.17 4.95 -2.36
CA SER A 175 -11.22 4.60 -1.41
C SER A 175 -12.58 5.22 -1.80
N ALA A 176 -12.61 6.48 -2.22
CA ALA A 176 -13.85 7.11 -2.70
C ALA A 176 -14.42 6.41 -3.95
N HIS A 177 -13.55 5.99 -4.88
CA HIS A 177 -13.97 5.24 -6.08
C HIS A 177 -14.43 3.83 -5.71
N GLY A 178 -13.72 3.13 -4.81
CA GLY A 178 -14.11 1.81 -4.31
C GLY A 178 -15.48 1.80 -3.63
N LEU A 179 -15.87 2.93 -2.99
CA LEU A 179 -17.19 3.09 -2.35
C LEU A 179 -18.33 3.32 -3.34
N ARG A 180 -18.09 3.95 -4.50
CA ARG A 180 -19.14 4.48 -5.38
C ARG A 180 -19.09 3.97 -6.80
N GLY A 181 -17.90 3.63 -7.29
CA GLY A 181 -17.65 3.32 -8.70
C GLY A 181 -17.32 1.87 -8.99
N VAL A 182 -17.07 1.06 -7.95
CA VAL A 182 -16.70 -0.35 -8.10
C VAL A 182 -17.89 -1.24 -7.80
N THR A 183 -18.20 -2.15 -8.72
CA THR A 183 -19.16 -3.22 -8.48
C THR A 183 -18.47 -4.37 -7.76
N TRP A 184 -18.88 -4.64 -6.52
CA TRP A 184 -18.32 -5.69 -5.70
C TRP A 184 -19.07 -7.01 -5.88
N SER A 185 -18.32 -8.11 -6.00
CA SER A 185 -18.84 -9.48 -5.96
C SER A 185 -18.12 -10.27 -4.87
N GLY A 186 -18.78 -11.27 -4.27
CA GLY A 186 -18.20 -12.16 -3.27
C GLY A 186 -17.78 -13.48 -3.87
N ARG A 187 -16.65 -14.02 -3.40
CA ARG A 187 -16.22 -15.39 -3.72
C ARG A 187 -15.74 -16.08 -2.44
N PRO A 188 -16.46 -17.11 -1.96
CA PRO A 188 -16.00 -17.92 -0.84
C PRO A 188 -14.61 -18.52 -1.13
N CYS A 189 -13.74 -18.50 -0.13
CA CYS A 189 -12.37 -18.96 -0.24
C CYS A 189 -11.96 -19.68 1.05
N PRO A 190 -12.11 -21.03 1.12
CA PRO A 190 -11.88 -21.82 2.32
C PRO A 190 -10.52 -21.57 3.01
N PRO A 191 -9.39 -21.49 2.28
CA PRO A 191 -8.09 -21.28 2.91
C PRO A 191 -7.99 -19.99 3.75
N LEU A 192 -8.84 -18.98 3.48
CA LEU A 192 -8.86 -17.76 4.28
C LEU A 192 -9.40 -17.97 5.70
N GLY A 193 -10.28 -18.95 5.89
CA GLY A 193 -10.79 -19.30 7.22
C GLY A 193 -9.69 -19.80 8.17
N GLU A 194 -8.70 -20.51 7.64
CA GLU A 194 -7.56 -21.04 8.40
C GLU A 194 -6.71 -19.93 9.03
N LEU A 195 -6.64 -18.76 8.39
CA LEU A 195 -5.85 -17.62 8.87
C LEU A 195 -6.35 -17.08 10.22
N ARG A 196 -7.65 -17.28 10.55
CA ARG A 196 -8.21 -16.88 11.84
C ARG A 196 -7.57 -17.64 12.99
N GLU A 197 -7.38 -18.96 12.82
CA GLU A 197 -6.70 -19.80 13.81
C GLU A 197 -5.22 -19.41 13.93
N LEU A 198 -4.58 -19.12 12.80
CA LEU A 198 -3.17 -18.73 12.77
C LEU A 198 -2.91 -17.41 13.49
N ALA A 199 -3.88 -16.48 13.48
CA ALA A 199 -3.75 -15.21 14.18
C ALA A 199 -3.59 -15.39 15.72
N ALA A 200 -4.12 -16.46 16.28
CA ALA A 200 -4.00 -16.78 17.71
C ALA A 200 -2.70 -17.51 18.09
N LEU A 201 -1.92 -17.99 17.11
CA LEU A 201 -0.69 -18.73 17.35
C LEU A 201 0.53 -17.82 17.48
N GLU A 202 1.54 -18.29 18.21
CA GLU A 202 2.86 -17.67 18.25
C GLU A 202 3.52 -17.66 16.86
N PRO A 203 4.35 -16.64 16.52
CA PRO A 203 4.96 -16.47 15.21
C PRO A 203 5.62 -17.73 14.63
N HIS A 204 6.43 -18.42 15.43
CA HIS A 204 7.13 -19.64 14.99
C HIS A 204 6.18 -20.82 14.71
N ALA A 205 5.08 -20.92 15.45
CA ALA A 205 4.12 -22.00 15.27
C ALA A 205 3.23 -21.82 14.03
N ARG A 206 3.05 -20.59 13.57
CA ARG A 206 2.19 -20.29 12.42
C ARG A 206 2.92 -20.19 11.09
N GLU A 207 4.25 -19.98 11.07
CA GLU A 207 5.04 -19.67 9.87
C GLU A 207 4.84 -20.70 8.75
N ALA A 208 5.02 -21.99 9.04
CA ALA A 208 4.87 -23.06 8.05
C ALA A 208 3.44 -23.15 7.48
N ARG A 209 2.42 -23.03 8.35
CA ARG A 209 1.01 -23.09 7.95
C ARG A 209 0.62 -21.84 7.15
N LEU A 210 1.12 -20.67 7.53
CA LEU A 210 0.90 -19.42 6.82
C LEU A 210 1.50 -19.47 5.41
N LEU A 211 2.69 -20.05 5.25
CA LEU A 211 3.33 -20.25 3.97
C LEU A 211 2.54 -21.22 3.08
N ASP A 212 1.98 -22.28 3.65
CA ASP A 212 1.11 -23.22 2.93
C ASP A 212 -0.15 -22.52 2.41
N VAL A 213 -0.85 -21.76 3.27
CA VAL A 213 -2.02 -20.97 2.85
C VAL A 213 -1.66 -19.96 1.77
N ALA A 214 -0.54 -19.25 1.91
CA ALA A 214 -0.03 -18.29 0.92
C ALA A 214 0.22 -18.96 -0.44
N THR A 215 0.81 -20.16 -0.43
CA THR A 215 1.09 -20.94 -1.63
C THR A 215 -0.19 -21.38 -2.33
N ARG A 216 -1.18 -21.90 -1.58
CA ARG A 216 -2.49 -22.30 -2.12
C ARG A 216 -3.26 -21.10 -2.72
N LEU A 217 -3.14 -19.93 -2.12
CA LEU A 217 -3.76 -18.70 -2.59
C LEU A 217 -2.94 -18.00 -3.70
N ARG A 218 -1.69 -18.43 -3.94
CA ARG A 218 -0.72 -17.78 -4.84
C ARG A 218 -0.43 -16.32 -4.45
N LEU A 219 -0.28 -16.09 -3.15
CA LEU A 219 -0.04 -14.78 -2.55
C LEU A 219 1.37 -14.76 -1.91
N GLU A 220 2.36 -14.32 -2.67
CA GLU A 220 3.77 -14.37 -2.25
C GLU A 220 4.09 -13.46 -1.05
N GLN A 221 3.40 -12.33 -0.93
CA GLN A 221 3.64 -11.33 0.11
C GLN A 221 2.69 -11.47 1.32
N LEU A 222 1.72 -12.40 1.26
CA LEU A 222 0.77 -12.63 2.35
C LEU A 222 1.46 -12.90 3.69
N PRO A 223 2.54 -13.70 3.80
CA PRO A 223 3.20 -13.93 5.08
C PRO A 223 3.74 -12.64 5.72
N LYS A 224 4.42 -11.80 4.95
CA LYS A 224 4.94 -10.51 5.44
C LYS A 224 3.82 -9.56 5.84
N PHE A 225 2.75 -9.51 5.05
CA PHE A 225 1.58 -8.70 5.37
C PHE A 225 0.93 -9.15 6.68
N PHE A 226 0.68 -10.45 6.81
CA PHE A 226 0.01 -11.04 7.97
C PHE A 226 0.79 -10.79 9.26
N GLU A 227 2.11 -11.05 9.26
CA GLU A 227 2.97 -10.81 10.42
C GLU A 227 2.96 -9.35 10.85
N ARG A 228 3.04 -8.42 9.92
CA ARG A 228 3.01 -6.99 10.22
C ARG A 228 1.71 -6.56 10.88
N VAL A 229 0.57 -7.06 10.40
CA VAL A 229 -0.74 -6.68 10.92
C VAL A 229 -1.03 -7.36 12.25
N ALA A 230 -0.61 -8.62 12.43
CA ALA A 230 -0.76 -9.35 13.68
C ALA A 230 0.08 -8.78 14.83
N ILE A 231 1.31 -8.30 14.56
CA ILE A 231 2.18 -7.66 15.57
C ILE A 231 1.59 -6.34 16.08
N HIS A 232 0.85 -5.59 15.26
CA HIS A 232 0.26 -4.32 15.69
C HIS A 232 -0.79 -4.50 16.79
N ASP A 233 -1.42 -5.66 16.86
CA ASP A 233 -2.47 -5.96 17.84
C ASP A 233 -1.92 -6.32 19.22
N SER A 234 -0.72 -6.92 19.28
CA SER A 234 -0.08 -7.31 20.55
C SER A 234 0.49 -6.12 21.36
N ARG A 235 0.47 -4.90 20.80
CA ARG A 235 1.02 -3.67 21.40
C ARG A 235 -0.02 -2.64 21.84
N THR A 236 -1.30 -2.91 21.60
CA THR A 236 -2.38 -2.04 22.08
C THR A 236 -3.01 -2.69 23.30
N PRO A 237 -2.74 -2.22 24.55
CA PRO A 237 -3.45 -2.68 25.74
C PRO A 237 -4.90 -2.23 25.75
#